data_47aa72cf38b8ac2259da4b37370a6232
#
_entry.id   47aa72cf38b8ac2259da4b37370a6232
#
_cell.length_a   1.000
_cell.length_b   1.000
_cell.length_c   1.000
_cell.angle_alpha   90.00
_cell.angle_beta   90.00
_cell.angle_gamma   90.00
#
_symmetry.space_group_name_H-M   'P 1'
#
loop_
_entity.id
_entity.type
_entity.pdbx_description
1 polymer ?
#
loop_
_entity_poly.entity_id
_entity_poly.type
_entity_poly.pdbx_seq_one_letter_code
_entity_poly.pdbx_strand_id
1 'polypeptide(L)'
;MSTPNLQIRIKRQPTRPGDLELIEAERPALTNGSFLARALWLALDPFRCASDFGTRDLPRPGDVVPARGVGQVIESRHDVFGVGSLVVLDCGLQQLCVSNGHHARLLHPGQTPACTALGVLGAPGMAAYFGLLQLAQLRPGETVLVSAASNAAGAMAGQIAMLKGARAIGIAGTREKCDWVTRHARLSACINYASENVDTRLRQLAPHGVDVYFDNVGGELLERIVAGGHFAPGARIVQNSVTPVEPGALLARGGYPPGKTGLNVLQVDLRHYEHRRGEFLREAIAWHGSGRIASKDHVVEGLANAPAHLVLAMQGGNFGRPLVHV
;
A
#
# COMPACT_ATOMS: atom_id res chain seq x y z
N MET A 1 34.56 16.46 -9.31
CA MET A 1 33.97 16.18 -7.98
C MET A 1 32.73 15.30 -8.21
N SER A 2 32.62 14.17 -7.54
CA SER A 2 31.42 13.33 -7.66
C SER A 2 30.22 14.04 -7.05
N THR A 3 29.08 14.01 -7.72
CA THR A 3 27.82 14.57 -7.17
C THR A 3 27.49 13.91 -5.85
N PRO A 4 27.24 14.66 -4.77
CA PRO A 4 26.88 14.08 -3.48
C PRO A 4 25.54 13.35 -3.57
N ASN A 5 25.34 12.38 -2.67
CA ASN A 5 24.08 11.65 -2.54
C ASN A 5 23.21 12.31 -1.48
N LEU A 6 22.12 12.93 -1.87
CA LEU A 6 21.13 13.44 -0.91
C LEU A 6 20.35 12.29 -0.28
N GLN A 7 20.20 12.31 1.05
CA GLN A 7 19.53 11.27 1.83
C GLN A 7 18.63 11.90 2.89
N ILE A 8 17.47 11.27 3.13
CA ILE A 8 16.68 11.57 4.33
C ILE A 8 17.02 10.55 5.40
N ARG A 9 17.54 11.01 6.52
CA ARG A 9 17.90 10.17 7.68
C ARG A 9 16.99 10.42 8.86
N ILE A 10 16.91 9.40 9.70
CA ILE A 10 16.15 9.42 10.95
C ILE A 10 16.99 10.05 12.05
N LYS A 11 16.52 11.13 12.66
CA LYS A 11 17.09 11.69 13.90
C LYS A 11 16.56 10.98 15.14
N ARG A 12 15.25 10.71 15.13
CA ARG A 12 14.50 9.98 16.15
C ARG A 12 13.23 9.42 15.53
N GLN A 13 12.51 8.58 16.27
CA GLN A 13 11.27 8.00 15.77
C GLN A 13 10.34 9.11 15.23
N PRO A 14 9.97 9.11 13.95
CA PRO A 14 9.32 10.23 13.31
C PRO A 14 7.86 10.34 13.72
N THR A 15 7.51 11.50 14.25
CA THR A 15 6.14 11.94 14.52
C THR A 15 5.87 13.30 13.89
N ARG A 16 6.92 14.02 13.55
CA ARG A 16 6.89 15.33 12.89
C ARG A 16 8.06 15.46 11.89
N PRO A 17 7.97 16.35 10.89
CA PRO A 17 9.02 16.49 9.86
C PRO A 17 10.42 16.72 10.42
N GLY A 18 10.55 17.46 11.53
CA GLY A 18 11.84 17.75 12.18
C GLY A 18 12.53 16.56 12.85
N ASP A 19 11.88 15.39 12.88
CA ASP A 19 12.48 14.13 13.35
C ASP A 19 13.29 13.43 12.26
N LEU A 20 13.21 13.95 11.02
CA LEU A 20 13.95 13.55 9.85
C LEU A 20 14.88 14.68 9.40
N GLU A 21 15.97 14.34 8.74
CA GLU A 21 16.92 15.32 8.21
C GLU A 21 17.36 14.98 6.79
N LEU A 22 17.49 16.02 5.96
CA LEU A 22 18.13 15.93 4.67
C LEU A 22 19.65 16.14 4.87
N ILE A 23 20.44 15.19 4.43
CA ILE A 23 21.90 15.29 4.49
C ILE A 23 22.51 15.04 3.12
N GLU A 24 23.71 15.59 2.93
CA GLU A 24 24.61 15.22 1.85
C GLU A 24 25.53 14.10 2.34
N ALA A 25 25.54 12.97 1.63
CA ALA A 25 26.42 11.85 1.88
C ALA A 25 27.34 11.63 0.68
N GLU A 26 28.39 10.87 0.88
CA GLU A 26 29.25 10.44 -0.21
C GLU A 26 28.47 9.56 -1.20
N ARG A 27 28.87 9.63 -2.48
CA ARG A 27 28.36 8.70 -3.49
C ARG A 27 28.70 7.27 -3.08
N PRO A 28 27.72 6.35 -3.03
CA PRO A 28 27.98 4.99 -2.63
C PRO A 28 28.88 4.28 -3.65
N ALA A 29 29.86 3.51 -3.15
CA ALA A 29 30.78 2.74 -3.96
C ALA A 29 30.12 1.49 -4.54
N LEU A 30 30.42 1.18 -5.79
CA LEU A 30 29.94 -0.01 -6.48
C LEU A 30 30.85 -1.21 -6.18
N THR A 31 30.28 -2.31 -5.73
CA THR A 31 30.95 -3.59 -5.49
C THR A 31 30.67 -4.60 -6.62
N ASN A 32 31.42 -5.68 -6.69
CA ASN A 32 31.17 -6.75 -7.65
C ASN A 32 29.77 -7.39 -7.35
N GLY A 33 29.00 -7.73 -8.38
CA GLY A 33 27.67 -8.27 -8.28
C GLY A 33 26.62 -7.25 -7.85
N SER A 34 26.94 -5.94 -7.89
CA SER A 34 25.99 -4.88 -7.57
C SER A 34 25.79 -3.88 -8.71
N PHE A 35 24.76 -3.05 -8.58
CA PHE A 35 24.50 -1.94 -9.49
C PHE A 35 24.15 -0.67 -8.69
N LEU A 36 24.43 0.48 -9.29
CA LEU A 36 24.06 1.80 -8.78
C LEU A 36 22.85 2.31 -9.55
N ALA A 37 21.80 2.63 -8.84
CA ALA A 37 20.59 3.24 -9.42
C ALA A 37 20.43 4.68 -8.95
N ARG A 38 19.97 5.54 -9.86
CA ARG A 38 19.43 6.86 -9.54
C ARG A 38 17.94 6.72 -9.32
N ALA A 39 17.47 7.13 -8.16
CA ALA A 39 16.03 7.16 -7.85
C ALA A 39 15.31 8.15 -8.76
N LEU A 40 14.14 7.75 -9.25
CA LEU A 40 13.20 8.58 -10.01
C LEU A 40 11.94 8.82 -9.18
N TRP A 41 11.44 7.77 -8.57
CA TRP A 41 10.23 7.76 -7.75
C TRP A 41 10.47 6.99 -6.47
N LEU A 42 10.05 7.55 -5.35
CA LEU A 42 10.12 6.89 -4.04
C LEU A 42 8.74 6.89 -3.37
N ALA A 43 8.39 5.74 -2.80
CA ALA A 43 7.15 5.60 -2.04
C ALA A 43 7.34 6.09 -0.61
N LEU A 44 6.39 6.89 -0.13
CA LEU A 44 6.36 7.38 1.24
C LEU A 44 5.43 6.49 2.08
N ASP A 45 5.93 5.32 2.43
CA ASP A 45 5.19 4.39 3.26
C ASP A 45 5.44 4.65 4.75
N PRO A 46 4.42 4.50 5.61
CA PRO A 46 4.65 4.46 7.05
C PRO A 46 5.68 3.37 7.40
N PHE A 47 6.59 3.65 8.34
CA PHE A 47 7.71 2.75 8.70
C PHE A 47 7.33 1.30 8.99
N ARG A 48 6.08 1.04 9.39
CA ARG A 48 5.59 -0.31 9.66
C ARG A 48 5.23 -1.09 8.39
N CYS A 49 5.04 -0.41 7.26
CA CYS A 49 4.82 -1.05 5.96
C CYS A 49 6.10 -1.55 5.31
N ALA A 50 7.27 -1.12 5.78
CA ALA A 50 8.55 -1.67 5.31
C ALA A 50 8.72 -3.17 5.63
N SER A 51 7.85 -3.72 6.50
CA SER A 51 7.80 -5.16 6.81
C SER A 51 7.30 -6.05 5.68
N ASP A 52 6.81 -5.50 4.58
CA ASP A 52 6.40 -6.28 3.39
C ASP A 52 7.55 -7.13 2.82
N PHE A 53 8.79 -6.82 3.20
CA PHE A 53 10.00 -7.47 2.71
C PHE A 53 10.88 -8.11 3.79
N GLY A 54 10.34 -8.34 5.00
CA GLY A 54 10.96 -9.25 5.96
C GLY A 54 11.91 -8.64 7.00
N THR A 55 12.14 -7.32 7.01
CA THR A 55 12.88 -6.69 8.11
C THR A 55 11.91 -6.30 9.22
N ARG A 56 11.96 -7.05 10.33
CA ARG A 56 11.20 -6.74 11.56
C ARG A 56 11.82 -5.60 12.38
N ASP A 57 13.01 -5.16 12.01
CA ASP A 57 13.73 -4.13 12.76
C ASP A 57 13.22 -2.75 12.38
N LEU A 58 12.73 -2.03 13.37
CA LEU A 58 12.44 -0.61 13.21
C LEU A 58 13.77 0.12 12.91
N PRO A 59 13.77 1.02 11.90
CA PRO A 59 14.96 1.77 11.57
C PRO A 59 15.40 2.64 12.75
N ARG A 60 16.72 2.80 12.91
CA ARG A 60 17.36 3.47 14.05
C ARG A 60 17.73 4.91 13.69
N PRO A 61 17.96 5.78 14.68
CA PRO A 61 18.58 7.06 14.43
C PRO A 61 19.90 6.93 13.67
N GLY A 62 20.06 7.72 12.61
CA GLY A 62 21.18 7.68 11.67
C GLY A 62 20.93 6.84 10.42
N ASP A 63 19.95 5.96 10.42
CA ASP A 63 19.61 5.17 9.23
C ASP A 63 18.93 6.05 8.17
N VAL A 64 19.14 5.70 6.89
CA VAL A 64 18.31 6.24 5.79
C VAL A 64 16.89 5.73 5.96
N VAL A 65 15.92 6.62 5.81
CA VAL A 65 14.50 6.23 5.87
C VAL A 65 14.22 5.15 4.83
N PRO A 66 13.72 3.97 5.22
CA PRO A 66 13.39 2.91 4.27
C PRO A 66 12.33 3.36 3.25
N ALA A 67 12.55 3.07 1.99
CA ALA A 67 11.59 3.34 0.93
C ALA A 67 11.78 2.40 -0.25
N ARG A 68 10.68 1.97 -0.83
CA ARG A 68 10.66 1.34 -2.14
C ARG A 68 10.71 2.41 -3.22
N GLY A 69 11.49 2.19 -4.27
CA GLY A 69 11.64 3.14 -5.36
C GLY A 69 11.58 2.52 -6.75
N VAL A 70 11.36 3.38 -7.73
CA VAL A 70 11.70 3.14 -9.13
C VAL A 70 12.93 3.97 -9.44
N GLY A 71 13.98 3.33 -9.95
CA GLY A 71 15.22 3.99 -10.31
C GLY A 71 15.73 3.56 -11.68
N GLN A 72 16.65 4.34 -12.24
CA GLN A 72 17.40 3.99 -13.43
C GLN A 72 18.80 3.54 -13.04
N VAL A 73 19.22 2.39 -13.53
CA VAL A 73 20.59 1.89 -13.36
C VAL A 73 21.56 2.79 -14.11
N ILE A 74 22.50 3.40 -13.40
CA ILE A 74 23.50 4.32 -13.98
C ILE A 74 24.90 3.72 -14.03
N GLU A 75 25.21 2.73 -13.19
CA GLU A 75 26.43 1.91 -13.23
C GLU A 75 26.07 0.48 -12.81
N SER A 76 26.73 -0.52 -13.41
CA SER A 76 26.45 -1.91 -13.07
C SER A 76 27.67 -2.80 -13.17
N ARG A 77 27.79 -3.70 -12.19
CA ARG A 77 28.66 -4.89 -12.20
C ARG A 77 27.80 -6.14 -11.88
N HIS A 78 26.52 -6.09 -12.24
CA HIS A 78 25.53 -7.14 -12.00
C HIS A 78 25.06 -7.73 -13.33
N ASP A 79 24.95 -9.05 -13.43
CA ASP A 79 24.68 -9.75 -14.69
C ASP A 79 23.27 -9.49 -15.24
N VAL A 80 22.29 -9.17 -14.38
CA VAL A 80 20.87 -9.02 -14.77
C VAL A 80 20.49 -7.55 -14.96
N PHE A 81 21.02 -6.63 -14.15
CA PHE A 81 20.59 -5.23 -14.12
C PHE A 81 21.59 -4.35 -14.88
N GLY A 82 21.41 -4.23 -16.19
CA GLY A 82 22.27 -3.43 -17.07
C GLY A 82 22.02 -1.93 -16.96
N VAL A 83 23.03 -1.12 -17.31
CA VAL A 83 22.94 0.35 -17.37
C VAL A 83 21.79 0.77 -18.28
N GLY A 84 21.01 1.78 -17.86
CA GLY A 84 19.82 2.27 -18.55
C GLY A 84 18.51 1.55 -18.15
N SER A 85 18.61 0.36 -17.55
CA SER A 85 17.42 -0.37 -17.10
C SER A 85 16.64 0.39 -16.04
N LEU A 86 15.32 0.37 -16.13
CA LEU A 86 14.44 0.81 -15.05
C LEU A 86 14.19 -0.36 -14.10
N VAL A 87 14.32 -0.10 -12.80
CA VAL A 87 14.24 -1.11 -11.75
C VAL A 87 13.34 -0.65 -10.62
N VAL A 88 12.62 -1.59 -10.03
CA VAL A 88 11.94 -1.41 -8.74
C VAL A 88 12.82 -2.07 -7.69
N LEU A 89 13.17 -1.32 -6.63
CA LEU A 89 14.14 -1.79 -5.63
C LEU A 89 13.89 -1.14 -4.27
N ASP A 90 14.52 -1.70 -3.24
CA ASP A 90 14.61 -1.05 -1.93
C ASP A 90 15.72 0.00 -2.00
N CYS A 91 15.33 1.24 -2.10
CA CYS A 91 16.24 2.37 -2.36
C CYS A 91 16.54 3.17 -1.08
N GLY A 92 15.60 3.24 -0.13
CA GLY A 92 15.59 4.26 0.90
C GLY A 92 15.23 5.63 0.31
N LEU A 93 14.94 6.62 1.17
CA LEU A 93 14.70 7.99 0.73
C LEU A 93 16.05 8.66 0.41
N GLN A 94 16.59 8.38 -0.78
CA GLN A 94 17.87 8.92 -1.26
C GLN A 94 17.91 8.98 -2.78
N GLN A 95 18.81 9.79 -3.32
CA GLN A 95 18.97 9.97 -4.77
C GLN A 95 19.71 8.84 -5.44
N LEU A 96 20.73 8.28 -4.79
CA LEU A 96 21.58 7.22 -5.31
C LEU A 96 21.58 6.03 -4.36
N CYS A 97 21.32 4.84 -4.85
CA CYS A 97 21.37 3.63 -4.06
C CYS A 97 22.08 2.49 -4.77
N VAL A 98 22.90 1.75 -4.03
CA VAL A 98 23.54 0.52 -4.48
C VAL A 98 22.67 -0.66 -4.08
N SER A 99 22.48 -1.62 -4.98
CA SER A 99 21.77 -2.86 -4.74
C SER A 99 22.55 -4.05 -5.30
N ASN A 100 22.54 -5.15 -4.57
CA ASN A 100 23.06 -6.45 -5.02
C ASN A 100 22.01 -7.28 -5.76
N GLY A 101 20.88 -6.67 -6.15
CA GLY A 101 19.77 -7.34 -6.82
C GLY A 101 18.76 -8.01 -5.88
N HIS A 102 19.06 -8.16 -4.59
CA HIS A 102 18.11 -8.70 -3.63
C HIS A 102 16.90 -7.76 -3.50
N HIS A 103 15.69 -8.31 -3.66
CA HIS A 103 14.44 -7.56 -3.73
C HIS A 103 14.34 -6.51 -4.86
N ALA A 104 15.30 -6.49 -5.80
CA ALA A 104 15.22 -5.69 -7.01
C ALA A 104 14.58 -6.49 -8.16
N ARG A 105 13.87 -5.79 -9.03
CA ARG A 105 13.34 -6.37 -10.28
C ARG A 105 13.33 -5.33 -11.39
N LEU A 106 13.44 -5.79 -12.62
CA LEU A 106 13.21 -4.93 -13.78
C LEU A 106 11.77 -4.40 -13.76
N LEU A 107 11.60 -3.14 -14.12
CA LEU A 107 10.30 -2.56 -14.31
C LEU A 107 9.62 -3.23 -15.51
N HIS A 108 8.41 -3.74 -15.34
CA HIS A 108 7.66 -4.33 -16.45
C HIS A 108 7.21 -3.21 -17.41
N PRO A 109 7.38 -3.34 -18.74
CA PRO A 109 7.06 -2.29 -19.71
C PRO A 109 5.61 -1.76 -19.61
N GLY A 110 4.67 -2.61 -19.20
CA GLY A 110 3.27 -2.21 -19.01
C GLY A 110 2.99 -1.43 -17.73
N GLN A 111 3.96 -1.26 -16.82
CA GLN A 111 3.82 -0.41 -15.63
C GLN A 111 4.10 1.05 -16.02
N THR A 112 3.11 1.67 -16.67
CA THR A 112 3.20 3.03 -17.22
C THR A 112 2.05 3.88 -16.68
N PRO A 113 2.35 5.10 -16.15
CA PRO A 113 3.67 5.65 -15.85
C PRO A 113 4.43 4.82 -14.79
N ALA A 114 5.77 4.96 -14.74
CA ALA A 114 6.65 4.12 -13.92
C ALA A 114 6.28 4.11 -12.41
N CYS A 115 5.75 5.21 -11.88
CA CYS A 115 5.28 5.33 -10.49
C CYS A 115 4.15 4.35 -10.16
N THR A 116 3.37 3.85 -11.14
CA THR A 116 2.32 2.84 -10.92
C THR A 116 2.87 1.56 -10.29
N ALA A 117 4.16 1.25 -10.54
CA ALA A 117 4.86 0.12 -9.95
C ALA A 117 5.04 0.22 -8.42
N LEU A 118 4.83 1.40 -7.85
CA LEU A 118 4.82 1.66 -6.41
C LEU A 118 3.40 1.71 -5.83
N GLY A 119 2.38 1.69 -6.69
CA GLY A 119 0.97 1.81 -6.34
C GLY A 119 0.14 0.64 -6.86
N VAL A 120 -0.85 0.94 -7.72
CA VAL A 120 -1.85 -0.03 -8.20
C VAL A 120 -1.26 -1.20 -9.01
N LEU A 121 -0.12 -1.02 -9.66
CA LEU A 121 0.63 -2.07 -10.36
C LEU A 121 1.85 -2.57 -9.55
N GLY A 122 1.89 -2.28 -8.26
CA GLY A 122 2.93 -2.66 -7.32
C GLY A 122 2.42 -3.53 -6.17
N ALA A 123 3.16 -3.50 -5.05
CA ALA A 123 2.80 -4.24 -3.84
C ALA A 123 1.39 -3.93 -3.32
N PRO A 124 0.93 -2.65 -3.24
CA PRO A 124 -0.43 -2.35 -2.82
C PRO A 124 -1.51 -3.00 -3.70
N GLY A 125 -1.34 -2.95 -5.02
CA GLY A 125 -2.27 -3.59 -5.95
C GLY A 125 -2.25 -5.11 -5.85
N MET A 126 -1.07 -5.69 -5.68
CA MET A 126 -0.88 -7.12 -5.50
C MET A 126 -1.52 -7.64 -4.20
N ALA A 127 -1.44 -6.85 -3.12
CA ALA A 127 -2.10 -7.16 -1.86
C ALA A 127 -3.63 -7.22 -2.01
N ALA A 128 -4.21 -6.26 -2.73
CA ALA A 128 -5.63 -6.25 -3.03
C ALA A 128 -6.05 -7.45 -3.91
N TYR A 129 -5.26 -7.75 -4.93
CA TYR A 129 -5.52 -8.85 -5.87
C TYR A 129 -5.55 -10.20 -5.15
N PHE A 130 -4.46 -10.57 -4.48
CA PHE A 130 -4.38 -11.86 -3.80
C PHE A 130 -5.23 -11.91 -2.53
N GLY A 131 -5.35 -10.79 -1.81
CA GLY A 131 -6.22 -10.69 -0.64
C GLY A 131 -7.68 -10.99 -0.96
N LEU A 132 -8.21 -10.43 -2.03
CA LEU A 132 -9.60 -10.68 -2.42
C LEU A 132 -9.79 -11.99 -3.18
N LEU A 133 -8.94 -12.29 -4.17
CA LEU A 133 -9.21 -13.40 -5.09
C LEU A 133 -8.71 -14.74 -4.57
N GLN A 134 -7.62 -14.77 -3.80
CA GLN A 134 -7.04 -16.00 -3.27
C GLN A 134 -7.39 -16.25 -1.81
N LEU A 135 -7.18 -15.26 -0.94
CA LEU A 135 -7.44 -15.43 0.49
C LEU A 135 -8.93 -15.40 0.78
N ALA A 136 -9.63 -14.33 0.41
CA ALA A 136 -11.06 -14.19 0.65
C ALA A 136 -11.92 -15.04 -0.31
N GLN A 137 -11.39 -15.47 -1.46
CA GLN A 137 -12.13 -16.18 -2.49
C GLN A 137 -13.46 -15.46 -2.84
N LEU A 138 -13.31 -14.15 -3.15
CA LEU A 138 -14.43 -13.26 -3.44
C LEU A 138 -15.35 -13.83 -4.52
N ARG A 139 -16.67 -13.75 -4.29
CA ARG A 139 -17.69 -14.25 -5.20
C ARG A 139 -18.56 -13.10 -5.75
N PRO A 140 -19.09 -13.23 -6.98
CA PRO A 140 -20.08 -12.29 -7.49
C PRO A 140 -21.29 -12.18 -6.55
N GLY A 141 -21.83 -10.96 -6.42
CA GLY A 141 -22.98 -10.67 -5.56
C GLY A 141 -22.62 -10.37 -4.08
N GLU A 142 -21.40 -10.68 -3.62
CA GLU A 142 -20.97 -10.36 -2.26
C GLU A 142 -20.80 -8.86 -2.05
N THR A 143 -20.91 -8.43 -0.80
CA THR A 143 -20.65 -7.05 -0.35
C THR A 143 -19.26 -6.96 0.26
N VAL A 144 -18.41 -6.12 -0.32
CA VAL A 144 -17.05 -5.85 0.14
C VAL A 144 -17.00 -4.49 0.82
N LEU A 145 -16.55 -4.44 2.06
CA LEU A 145 -16.20 -3.21 2.76
C LEU A 145 -14.70 -2.97 2.63
N VAL A 146 -14.28 -1.72 2.41
CA VAL A 146 -12.86 -1.37 2.24
C VAL A 146 -12.52 -0.16 3.08
N SER A 147 -11.63 -0.28 4.06
CA SER A 147 -11.08 0.86 4.79
C SER A 147 -9.96 1.55 4.02
N ALA A 148 -9.74 2.85 4.26
CA ALA A 148 -8.83 3.71 3.51
C ALA A 148 -9.00 3.56 1.99
N ALA A 149 -10.25 3.58 1.52
CA ALA A 149 -10.65 3.26 0.15
C ALA A 149 -10.08 4.20 -0.92
N SER A 150 -9.51 5.34 -0.54
CA SER A 150 -8.87 6.30 -1.44
C SER A 150 -7.35 6.09 -1.58
N ASN A 151 -6.73 5.19 -0.81
CA ASN A 151 -5.32 4.84 -0.97
C ASN A 151 -5.12 3.78 -2.08
N ALA A 152 -3.86 3.47 -2.43
CA ALA A 152 -3.58 2.56 -3.54
C ALA A 152 -4.16 1.15 -3.35
N ALA A 153 -3.98 0.53 -2.17
CA ALA A 153 -4.48 -0.82 -1.90
C ALA A 153 -6.01 -0.84 -1.77
N GLY A 154 -6.58 0.15 -1.06
CA GLY A 154 -8.03 0.23 -0.87
C GLY A 154 -8.77 0.53 -2.17
N ALA A 155 -8.28 1.48 -2.96
CA ALA A 155 -8.87 1.77 -4.27
C ALA A 155 -8.80 0.56 -5.20
N MET A 156 -7.67 -0.14 -5.21
CA MET A 156 -7.52 -1.36 -6.00
C MET A 156 -8.48 -2.46 -5.53
N ALA A 157 -8.59 -2.68 -4.22
CA ALA A 157 -9.48 -3.70 -3.65
C ALA A 157 -10.95 -3.43 -4.01
N GLY A 158 -11.42 -2.20 -3.82
CA GLY A 158 -12.79 -1.85 -4.17
C GLY A 158 -13.09 -2.02 -5.66
N GLN A 159 -12.17 -1.61 -6.52
CA GLN A 159 -12.32 -1.74 -7.97
C GLN A 159 -12.25 -3.20 -8.44
N ILE A 160 -11.36 -4.03 -7.88
CA ILE A 160 -11.35 -5.47 -8.15
C ILE A 160 -12.69 -6.09 -7.76
N ALA A 161 -13.23 -5.74 -6.59
CA ALA A 161 -14.53 -6.25 -6.16
C ALA A 161 -15.62 -5.92 -7.17
N MET A 162 -15.70 -4.68 -7.64
CA MET A 162 -16.65 -4.28 -8.69
C MET A 162 -16.43 -5.02 -10.00
N LEU A 163 -15.17 -5.20 -10.43
CA LEU A 163 -14.82 -5.93 -11.65
C LEU A 163 -15.19 -7.41 -11.60
N LYS A 164 -15.20 -8.00 -10.41
CA LYS A 164 -15.58 -9.40 -10.19
C LYS A 164 -17.07 -9.59 -9.86
N GLY A 165 -17.90 -8.54 -10.05
CA GLY A 165 -19.35 -8.61 -9.88
C GLY A 165 -19.83 -8.54 -8.43
N ALA A 166 -18.98 -8.11 -7.51
CA ALA A 166 -19.34 -7.83 -6.13
C ALA A 166 -19.73 -6.35 -5.96
N ARG A 167 -20.35 -6.01 -4.84
CA ARG A 167 -20.65 -4.65 -4.45
C ARG A 167 -19.59 -4.15 -3.50
N ALA A 168 -19.00 -2.96 -3.75
CA ALA A 168 -17.94 -2.39 -2.90
C ALA A 168 -18.40 -1.11 -2.19
N ILE A 169 -18.18 -1.04 -0.88
CA ILE A 169 -18.43 0.12 -0.02
C ILE A 169 -17.08 0.59 0.53
N GLY A 170 -16.70 1.84 0.26
CA GLY A 170 -15.48 2.42 0.79
C GLY A 170 -15.68 3.12 2.13
N ILE A 171 -14.62 3.25 2.91
CA ILE A 171 -14.52 4.15 4.06
C ILE A 171 -13.35 5.09 3.82
N ALA A 172 -13.57 6.41 3.94
CA ALA A 172 -12.53 7.44 3.78
C ALA A 172 -12.77 8.61 4.75
N GLY A 173 -11.77 9.48 4.94
CA GLY A 173 -11.80 10.50 6.00
C GLY A 173 -12.29 11.88 5.56
N THR A 174 -12.52 12.11 4.27
CA THR A 174 -13.00 13.42 3.76
C THR A 174 -14.02 13.22 2.66
N ARG A 175 -14.86 14.26 2.46
CA ARG A 175 -15.82 14.28 1.36
C ARG A 175 -15.14 14.13 0.00
N GLU A 176 -14.05 14.85 -0.22
CA GLU A 176 -13.29 14.79 -1.47
C GLU A 176 -12.79 13.36 -1.77
N LYS A 177 -12.26 12.67 -0.75
CA LYS A 177 -11.83 11.26 -0.87
C LYS A 177 -13.02 10.36 -1.22
N CYS A 178 -14.17 10.53 -0.55
CA CYS A 178 -15.37 9.76 -0.84
C CYS A 178 -15.93 10.05 -2.24
N ASP A 179 -15.93 11.31 -2.68
CA ASP A 179 -16.34 11.69 -4.03
C ASP A 179 -15.45 11.03 -5.10
N TRP A 180 -14.14 10.97 -4.87
CA TRP A 180 -13.23 10.28 -5.78
C TRP A 180 -13.48 8.75 -5.80
N VAL A 181 -13.67 8.15 -4.62
CA VAL A 181 -13.94 6.70 -4.48
C VAL A 181 -15.21 6.30 -5.25
N THR A 182 -16.25 7.12 -5.23
CA THR A 182 -17.50 6.81 -5.93
C THR A 182 -17.47 7.19 -7.40
N ARG A 183 -16.90 8.35 -7.77
CA ARG A 183 -16.95 8.87 -9.16
C ARG A 183 -15.84 8.30 -10.04
N HIS A 184 -14.62 8.14 -9.51
CA HIS A 184 -13.45 7.71 -10.27
C HIS A 184 -13.11 6.24 -10.05
N ALA A 185 -13.02 5.79 -8.80
CA ALA A 185 -12.84 4.37 -8.49
C ALA A 185 -14.13 3.55 -8.66
N ARG A 186 -15.30 4.22 -8.83
CA ARG A 186 -16.60 3.62 -9.18
C ARG A 186 -17.10 2.59 -8.16
N LEU A 187 -16.75 2.74 -6.88
CA LEU A 187 -17.34 1.95 -5.82
C LEU A 187 -18.82 2.35 -5.63
N SER A 188 -19.64 1.42 -5.16
CA SER A 188 -21.08 1.59 -5.01
C SER A 188 -21.45 2.68 -4.02
N ALA A 189 -20.64 2.89 -2.97
CA ALA A 189 -20.81 3.93 -1.97
C ALA A 189 -19.48 4.20 -1.25
N CYS A 190 -19.42 5.34 -0.53
CA CYS A 190 -18.34 5.62 0.40
C CYS A 190 -18.90 6.28 1.67
N ILE A 191 -18.39 5.86 2.83
CA ILE A 191 -18.72 6.40 4.14
C ILE A 191 -17.61 7.36 4.54
N ASN A 192 -17.96 8.62 4.84
CA ASN A 192 -17.02 9.58 5.40
C ASN A 192 -17.02 9.44 6.93
N TYR A 193 -16.05 8.70 7.48
CA TYR A 193 -16.01 8.42 8.93
C TYR A 193 -15.79 9.66 9.80
N ALA A 194 -15.36 10.79 9.24
CA ALA A 194 -15.19 12.04 9.98
C ALA A 194 -16.50 12.81 10.19
N SER A 195 -17.51 12.58 9.34
CA SER A 195 -18.79 13.30 9.39
C SER A 195 -20.03 12.41 9.48
N GLU A 196 -19.89 11.10 9.27
CA GLU A 196 -20.99 10.14 9.29
C GLU A 196 -20.77 9.10 10.39
N ASN A 197 -21.87 8.60 10.96
CA ASN A 197 -21.80 7.44 11.85
C ASN A 197 -21.66 6.16 11.02
N VAL A 198 -20.48 5.51 11.11
CA VAL A 198 -20.12 4.33 10.32
C VAL A 198 -21.13 3.19 10.52
N ASP A 199 -21.57 2.92 11.77
CA ASP A 199 -22.49 1.82 12.09
C ASP A 199 -23.88 2.04 11.46
N THR A 200 -24.39 3.27 11.56
CA THR A 200 -25.68 3.63 10.96
C THR A 200 -25.63 3.52 9.44
N ARG A 201 -24.52 3.98 8.83
CA ARG A 201 -24.35 3.92 7.38
C ARG A 201 -24.15 2.48 6.89
N LEU A 202 -23.44 1.64 7.63
CA LEU A 202 -23.27 0.22 7.28
C LEU A 202 -24.60 -0.53 7.31
N ARG A 203 -25.47 -0.31 8.32
CA ARG A 203 -26.81 -0.91 8.33
C ARG A 203 -27.65 -0.52 7.12
N GLN A 204 -27.54 0.73 6.66
CA GLN A 204 -28.25 1.22 5.47
C GLN A 204 -27.66 0.65 4.17
N LEU A 205 -26.34 0.63 4.05
CA LEU A 205 -25.65 0.26 2.83
C LEU A 205 -25.44 -1.26 2.68
N ALA A 206 -25.39 -2.01 3.76
CA ALA A 206 -25.20 -3.46 3.77
C ALA A 206 -26.24 -4.13 4.69
N PRO A 207 -27.55 -4.06 4.36
CA PRO A 207 -28.63 -4.56 5.24
C PRO A 207 -28.56 -6.09 5.44
N HIS A 208 -27.91 -6.82 4.54
CA HIS A 208 -27.68 -8.27 4.65
C HIS A 208 -26.31 -8.62 5.23
N GLY A 209 -25.53 -7.60 5.64
CA GLY A 209 -24.19 -7.73 6.17
C GLY A 209 -23.08 -7.60 5.12
N VAL A 210 -21.87 -7.52 5.61
CA VAL A 210 -20.62 -7.45 4.83
C VAL A 210 -20.03 -8.85 4.71
N ASP A 211 -19.80 -9.33 3.51
CA ASP A 211 -19.21 -10.66 3.24
C ASP A 211 -17.69 -10.64 3.34
N VAL A 212 -17.06 -9.56 2.88
CA VAL A 212 -15.60 -9.38 2.93
C VAL A 212 -15.27 -7.98 3.44
N TYR A 213 -14.44 -7.88 4.47
CA TYR A 213 -13.84 -6.62 4.88
C TYR A 213 -12.36 -6.61 4.53
N PHE A 214 -11.97 -5.76 3.58
CA PHE A 214 -10.57 -5.52 3.23
C PHE A 214 -10.04 -4.37 4.10
N ASP A 215 -9.30 -4.74 5.14
CA ASP A 215 -8.84 -3.80 6.16
C ASP A 215 -7.41 -3.30 5.90
N ASN A 216 -7.29 -1.99 5.63
CA ASN A 216 -6.02 -1.29 5.44
C ASN A 216 -5.59 -0.46 6.66
N VAL A 217 -6.43 -0.36 7.70
CA VAL A 217 -6.20 0.56 8.83
C VAL A 217 -5.89 -0.19 10.11
N GLY A 218 -6.67 -1.21 10.44
CA GLY A 218 -6.57 -1.91 11.72
C GLY A 218 -7.07 -1.07 12.91
N GLY A 219 -6.60 -1.44 14.11
CA GLY A 219 -6.84 -0.70 15.35
C GLY A 219 -8.32 -0.44 15.64
N GLU A 220 -8.62 0.75 16.19
CA GLU A 220 -9.97 1.12 16.65
C GLU A 220 -11.05 1.03 15.58
N LEU A 221 -10.74 1.34 14.32
CA LEU A 221 -11.73 1.24 13.23
C LEU A 221 -12.13 -0.21 12.99
N LEU A 222 -11.16 -1.12 12.93
CA LEU A 222 -11.40 -2.54 12.76
C LEU A 222 -12.20 -3.09 13.95
N GLU A 223 -11.78 -2.78 15.18
CA GLU A 223 -12.46 -3.21 16.40
C GLU A 223 -13.91 -2.74 16.44
N ARG A 224 -14.15 -1.48 16.09
CA ARG A 224 -15.51 -0.91 16.03
C ARG A 224 -16.40 -1.62 15.00
N ILE A 225 -15.89 -1.87 13.79
CA ILE A 225 -16.66 -2.56 12.74
C ILE A 225 -16.98 -3.99 13.17
N VAL A 226 -16.04 -4.67 13.81
CA VAL A 226 -16.26 -6.03 14.35
C VAL A 226 -17.31 -5.99 15.47
N ALA A 227 -17.18 -5.09 16.44
CA ALA A 227 -18.10 -4.94 17.55
C ALA A 227 -19.54 -4.56 17.11
N GLY A 228 -19.65 -3.81 16.00
CA GLY A 228 -20.94 -3.39 15.42
C GLY A 228 -21.78 -4.52 14.82
N GLY A 229 -21.21 -5.71 14.62
CA GLY A 229 -21.93 -6.89 14.14
C GLY A 229 -22.44 -6.78 12.70
N HIS A 230 -21.73 -6.03 11.84
CA HIS A 230 -22.16 -5.75 10.46
C HIS A 230 -21.83 -6.83 9.43
N PHE A 231 -21.45 -8.02 9.87
CA PHE A 231 -20.98 -9.09 8.99
C PHE A 231 -22.07 -10.10 8.65
N ALA A 232 -22.05 -10.58 7.42
CA ALA A 232 -22.82 -11.73 6.97
C ALA A 232 -22.27 -13.03 7.60
N PRO A 233 -23.08 -14.10 7.70
CA PRO A 233 -22.59 -15.40 8.13
C PRO A 233 -21.45 -15.89 7.23
N GLY A 234 -20.33 -16.33 7.84
CA GLY A 234 -19.15 -16.81 7.10
C GLY A 234 -18.28 -15.70 6.50
N ALA A 235 -18.46 -14.45 6.94
CA ALA A 235 -17.68 -13.32 6.45
C ALA A 235 -16.17 -13.49 6.69
N ARG A 236 -15.38 -12.81 5.85
CA ARG A 236 -13.92 -12.83 5.88
C ARG A 236 -13.39 -11.42 6.10
N ILE A 237 -12.40 -11.28 7.00
CA ILE A 237 -11.65 -10.05 7.20
C ILE A 237 -10.26 -10.27 6.61
N VAL A 238 -9.91 -9.53 5.57
CA VAL A 238 -8.57 -9.55 4.95
C VAL A 238 -7.77 -8.40 5.54
N GLN A 239 -6.84 -8.72 6.44
CA GLN A 239 -5.96 -7.73 7.05
C GLN A 239 -4.77 -7.43 6.12
N ASN A 240 -4.72 -6.20 5.65
CA ASN A 240 -3.61 -5.58 4.93
C ASN A 240 -3.09 -4.35 5.71
N SER A 241 -3.42 -4.27 6.99
CA SER A 241 -3.13 -3.12 7.84
C SER A 241 -1.71 -3.16 8.39
N VAL A 242 -1.15 -1.97 8.58
CA VAL A 242 0.16 -1.77 9.27
C VAL A 242 0.13 -2.14 10.75
N THR A 243 -1.06 -2.26 11.32
CA THR A 243 -1.27 -2.65 12.72
C THR A 243 -2.20 -3.85 12.75
N PRO A 244 -1.73 -5.06 12.39
CA PRO A 244 -2.55 -6.24 12.43
C PRO A 244 -2.94 -6.53 13.88
N VAL A 245 -4.20 -6.93 14.07
CA VAL A 245 -4.69 -7.40 15.37
C VAL A 245 -4.73 -8.92 15.31
N GLU A 246 -4.20 -9.57 16.34
CA GLU A 246 -4.28 -11.03 16.44
C GLU A 246 -5.73 -11.50 16.33
N PRO A 247 -6.02 -12.49 15.45
CA PRO A 247 -7.39 -12.90 15.15
C PRO A 247 -8.21 -13.26 16.39
N GLY A 248 -7.61 -14.00 17.34
CA GLY A 248 -8.29 -14.38 18.57
C GLY A 248 -8.63 -13.19 19.48
N ALA A 249 -7.71 -12.22 19.59
CA ALA A 249 -7.93 -11.00 20.37
C ALA A 249 -9.01 -10.11 19.71
N LEU A 250 -9.00 -10.00 18.38
CA LEU A 250 -10.00 -9.23 17.63
C LEU A 250 -11.41 -9.79 17.85
N LEU A 251 -11.56 -11.10 17.68
CA LEU A 251 -12.87 -11.75 17.82
C LEU A 251 -13.38 -11.67 19.28
N ALA A 252 -12.50 -11.84 20.27
CA ALA A 252 -12.88 -11.70 21.68
C ALA A 252 -13.36 -10.29 22.04
N ARG A 253 -12.69 -9.24 21.53
CA ARG A 253 -13.09 -7.85 21.75
C ARG A 253 -14.43 -7.50 21.11
N GLY A 254 -14.74 -8.10 19.95
CA GLY A 254 -16.03 -7.96 19.28
C GLY A 254 -17.17 -8.77 19.92
N GLY A 255 -16.94 -9.43 21.03
CA GLY A 255 -17.93 -10.31 21.66
C GLY A 255 -18.19 -11.60 20.87
N TYR A 256 -17.29 -11.93 19.95
CA TYR A 256 -17.36 -13.14 19.15
C TYR A 256 -16.47 -14.23 19.75
N PRO A 257 -17.02 -15.29 20.34
CA PRO A 257 -16.22 -16.39 20.82
C PRO A 257 -15.51 -17.09 19.64
N PRO A 258 -14.24 -17.49 19.79
CA PRO A 258 -13.51 -18.21 18.75
C PRO A 258 -14.32 -19.41 18.23
N GLY A 259 -14.46 -19.52 16.91
CA GLY A 259 -15.12 -20.64 16.24
C GLY A 259 -16.66 -20.64 16.23
N LYS A 260 -17.33 -19.68 16.88
CA LYS A 260 -18.82 -19.63 16.88
C LYS A 260 -19.43 -18.61 15.92
N THR A 261 -18.64 -17.71 15.36
CA THR A 261 -19.17 -16.62 14.51
C THR A 261 -19.13 -16.92 13.02
N GLY A 262 -18.38 -17.92 12.61
CA GLY A 262 -18.07 -18.12 11.19
C GLY A 262 -17.24 -16.98 10.56
N LEU A 263 -16.70 -16.05 11.37
CA LEU A 263 -15.85 -14.95 10.92
C LEU A 263 -14.41 -15.46 10.75
N ASN A 264 -13.86 -15.34 9.55
CA ASN A 264 -12.49 -15.74 9.24
C ASN A 264 -11.60 -14.50 9.10
N VAL A 265 -10.51 -14.45 9.86
CA VAL A 265 -9.49 -13.40 9.77
C VAL A 265 -8.29 -13.92 9.01
N LEU A 266 -7.99 -13.27 7.89
CA LEU A 266 -6.98 -13.66 6.91
C LEU A 266 -5.95 -12.54 6.80
N GLN A 267 -4.67 -12.86 6.92
CA GLN A 267 -3.60 -11.86 6.81
C GLN A 267 -2.92 -11.94 5.45
N VAL A 268 -2.75 -10.79 4.81
CA VAL A 268 -2.00 -10.69 3.55
C VAL A 268 -0.51 -10.76 3.85
N ASP A 269 0.17 -11.74 3.25
CA ASP A 269 1.62 -11.83 3.22
C ASP A 269 2.08 -12.00 1.77
N LEU A 270 2.59 -10.92 1.20
CA LEU A 270 2.99 -10.88 -0.20
C LEU A 270 4.16 -11.81 -0.54
N ARG A 271 4.95 -12.24 0.45
CA ARG A 271 6.04 -13.20 0.24
C ARG A 271 5.54 -14.52 -0.32
N HIS A 272 4.35 -14.93 0.06
CA HIS A 272 3.72 -16.16 -0.44
C HIS A 272 3.27 -16.05 -1.90
N TYR A 273 3.12 -14.83 -2.44
CA TYR A 273 2.59 -14.59 -3.78
C TYR A 273 3.62 -13.97 -4.74
N GLU A 274 4.86 -13.73 -4.31
CA GLU A 274 5.87 -13.09 -5.15
C GLU A 274 6.13 -13.87 -6.45
N HIS A 275 6.15 -15.20 -6.39
CA HIS A 275 6.29 -16.07 -7.54
C HIS A 275 5.11 -15.99 -8.54
N ARG A 276 3.95 -15.47 -8.11
CA ARG A 276 2.75 -15.25 -8.93
C ARG A 276 2.57 -13.80 -9.36
N ARG A 277 3.54 -12.93 -9.13
CA ARG A 277 3.48 -11.51 -9.54
C ARG A 277 3.12 -11.32 -11.01
N GLY A 278 3.63 -12.20 -11.90
CA GLY A 278 3.31 -12.16 -13.33
C GLY A 278 1.81 -12.37 -13.64
N GLU A 279 1.12 -13.18 -12.86
CA GLU A 279 -0.34 -13.38 -12.96
C GLU A 279 -1.08 -12.08 -12.63
N PHE A 280 -0.76 -11.48 -11.50
CA PHE A 280 -1.31 -10.18 -11.10
C PHE A 280 -1.06 -9.10 -12.16
N LEU A 281 0.18 -8.96 -12.62
CA LEU A 281 0.53 -7.90 -13.58
C LEU A 281 -0.21 -8.04 -14.91
N ARG A 282 -0.41 -9.25 -15.42
CA ARG A 282 -1.16 -9.45 -16.67
C ARG A 282 -2.58 -8.88 -16.60
N GLU A 283 -3.32 -9.19 -15.52
CA GLU A 283 -4.68 -8.67 -15.36
C GLU A 283 -4.69 -7.19 -15.00
N ALA A 284 -3.87 -6.77 -14.03
CA ALA A 284 -3.85 -5.40 -13.52
C ALA A 284 -3.41 -4.37 -14.57
N ILE A 285 -2.40 -4.68 -15.39
CA ILE A 285 -1.96 -3.84 -16.51
C ILE A 285 -3.09 -3.70 -17.54
N ALA A 286 -3.77 -4.79 -17.87
CA ALA A 286 -4.89 -4.74 -18.82
C ALA A 286 -6.06 -3.91 -18.27
N TRP A 287 -6.39 -4.03 -16.98
CA TRP A 287 -7.43 -3.21 -16.35
C TRP A 287 -7.05 -1.74 -16.28
N HIS A 288 -5.81 -1.43 -15.90
CA HIS A 288 -5.32 -0.06 -15.80
C HIS A 288 -5.22 0.59 -17.19
N GLY A 289 -4.62 -0.08 -18.17
CA GLY A 289 -4.46 0.42 -19.54
C GLY A 289 -5.78 0.64 -20.28
N SER A 290 -6.83 -0.13 -19.95
CA SER A 290 -8.19 0.06 -20.49
C SER A 290 -9.05 1.06 -19.70
N GLY A 291 -8.51 1.70 -18.66
CA GLY A 291 -9.25 2.63 -17.79
C GLY A 291 -10.32 1.97 -16.92
N ARG A 292 -10.28 0.65 -16.77
CA ARG A 292 -11.18 -0.09 -15.88
C ARG A 292 -10.79 0.06 -14.41
N ILE A 293 -9.52 0.35 -14.15
CA ILE A 293 -9.00 0.71 -12.83
C ILE A 293 -8.39 2.11 -12.92
N ALA A 294 -8.86 3.00 -12.05
CA ALA A 294 -8.30 4.31 -11.81
C ALA A 294 -7.27 4.27 -10.68
N SER A 295 -6.23 5.05 -10.78
CA SER A 295 -5.26 5.30 -9.71
C SER A 295 -5.23 6.76 -9.32
N LYS A 296 -4.84 7.03 -8.08
CA LYS A 296 -4.60 8.38 -7.58
C LYS A 296 -3.27 8.39 -6.86
N ASP A 297 -2.39 9.27 -7.29
CA ASP A 297 -1.10 9.51 -6.64
C ASP A 297 -1.10 10.91 -6.00
N HIS A 298 -0.46 11.01 -4.84
CA HIS A 298 -0.18 12.26 -4.14
C HIS A 298 1.33 12.49 -4.24
N VAL A 299 1.72 13.19 -5.29
CA VAL A 299 3.13 13.40 -5.65
C VAL A 299 3.64 14.70 -5.05
N VAL A 300 4.87 14.66 -4.54
CA VAL A 300 5.68 15.84 -4.22
C VAL A 300 6.96 15.82 -5.02
N GLU A 301 7.40 16.99 -5.44
CA GLU A 301 8.64 17.19 -6.18
C GLU A 301 9.81 17.41 -5.23
N GLY A 302 10.90 16.70 -5.49
CA GLY A 302 12.16 16.83 -4.78
C GLY A 302 12.21 16.15 -3.42
N LEU A 303 13.34 15.50 -3.16
CA LEU A 303 13.57 14.70 -1.94
C LEU A 303 13.44 15.53 -0.64
N ALA A 304 13.75 16.83 -0.69
CA ALA A 304 13.65 17.73 0.47
C ALA A 304 12.23 17.84 1.03
N ASN A 305 11.20 17.61 0.20
CA ASN A 305 9.79 17.66 0.60
C ASN A 305 9.29 16.33 1.18
N ALA A 306 10.06 15.23 1.07
CA ALA A 306 9.67 13.92 1.55
C ALA A 306 9.34 13.85 3.05
N PRO A 307 10.09 14.52 3.98
CA PRO A 307 9.80 14.46 5.41
C PRO A 307 8.39 14.93 5.78
N ALA A 308 7.97 16.06 5.24
CA ALA A 308 6.64 16.62 5.51
C ALA A 308 5.53 15.71 4.99
N HIS A 309 5.71 15.17 3.78
CA HIS A 309 4.73 14.29 3.15
C HIS A 309 4.66 12.91 3.78
N LEU A 310 5.79 12.37 4.24
CA LEU A 310 5.80 11.10 4.99
C LEU A 310 5.01 11.23 6.29
N VAL A 311 5.23 12.31 7.05
CA VAL A 311 4.47 12.56 8.28
C VAL A 311 2.98 12.78 7.99
N LEU A 312 2.66 13.52 6.93
CA LEU A 312 1.27 13.69 6.48
C LEU A 312 0.62 12.33 6.14
N ALA A 313 1.36 11.45 5.46
CA ALA A 313 0.88 10.11 5.12
C ALA A 313 0.66 9.24 6.38
N MET A 314 1.55 9.33 7.38
CA MET A 314 1.40 8.63 8.67
C MET A 314 0.15 9.08 9.43
N GLN A 315 -0.28 10.32 9.26
CA GLN A 315 -1.49 10.90 9.86
C GLN A 315 -2.75 10.67 9.01
N GLY A 316 -2.64 9.94 7.89
CA GLY A 316 -3.77 9.70 6.97
C GLY A 316 -4.18 10.91 6.13
N GLY A 317 -3.37 11.97 6.12
CA GLY A 317 -3.65 13.21 5.38
C GLY A 317 -3.41 13.12 3.87
N ASN A 318 -2.75 12.07 3.38
CA ASN A 318 -2.54 11.85 1.94
C ASN A 318 -3.85 11.53 1.21
N PHE A 319 -3.89 11.88 -0.07
CA PHE A 319 -4.98 11.51 -0.96
C PHE A 319 -4.43 10.70 -2.14
N GLY A 320 -4.64 9.40 -2.12
CA GLY A 320 -4.01 8.46 -3.05
C GLY A 320 -2.67 7.92 -2.52
N ARG A 321 -1.84 7.42 -3.41
CA ARG A 321 -0.51 6.89 -3.11
C ARG A 321 0.48 8.03 -2.84
N PRO A 322 1.07 8.15 -1.65
CA PRO A 322 2.06 9.18 -1.38
C PRO A 322 3.40 8.80 -2.03
N LEU A 323 3.90 9.66 -2.90
CA LEU A 323 5.12 9.48 -3.68
C LEU A 323 5.97 10.76 -3.66
N VAL A 324 7.27 10.59 -3.80
CA VAL A 324 8.22 11.65 -4.14
C VAL A 324 8.78 11.37 -5.53
N HIS A 325 8.78 12.39 -6.38
CA HIS A 325 9.55 12.45 -7.61
C HIS A 325 10.89 13.14 -7.30
N VAL A 326 12.02 12.48 -7.58
CA VAL A 326 13.35 12.87 -7.10
C VAL A 326 14.13 13.67 -8.14
#